data_9fe4bedaa3c7beaf110abcde35cc9b71
#
_entry.id   9fe4bedaa3c7beaf110abcde35cc9b71
#
_cell.length_a   1.000
_cell.length_b   1.000
_cell.length_c   1.000
_cell.angle_alpha   90.00
_cell.angle_beta   90.00
_cell.angle_gamma   90.00
#
_symmetry.space_group_name_H-M   'P 1'
#
loop_
_entity.id
_entity.type
_entity.pdbx_description
1 polymer ?
#
loop_
_entity_poly.entity_id
_entity_poly.type
_entity_poly.pdbx_seq_one_letter_code
_entity_poly.pdbx_strand_id
1 'polypeptide(L)'
;TCMACRVRRLPGLAVQCTPVVCLPIPVSRSEVPSILVLPSPFFTETDTIRLLEPEDCDTQWVLRQVLSGAYDKPFVIDDGTTRTLHFSLSLIQSSMSLKDPFALELDYTQAMMSFQLFLQRPQHILTLGLGGGSLAKFCYRHVGSARITVVEIDPRVIAFRDEFDVPRDDARFRVIEGDGADWVIKSGEWDDKPDVIMMDAFDRHGLSGSVSSTAFYQSVYDALAGRGVMVANLAGEKDDRAEHLAMISEVFDERVLSIMLSDGNDIVLAFRNPSFNPRWREIGNTAKALRTRTGLDYPKYVQRLERSRRLRYL
;
A
#
# COMPACT_ATOMS: atom_id res chain seq x y z
N THR A 1 28.25 3.81 -13.93
CA THR A 1 29.70 3.49 -13.88
C THR A 1 29.87 2.17 -14.60
N CYS A 2 30.41 2.21 -15.83
CA CYS A 2 30.53 1.07 -16.71
C CYS A 2 31.71 0.19 -16.27
N MET A 3 31.45 -1.12 -16.07
CA MET A 3 32.44 -2.11 -15.67
C MET A 3 33.48 -2.37 -16.78
N ALA A 4 34.72 -2.51 -16.37
CA ALA A 4 35.92 -2.62 -17.17
C ALA A 4 35.95 -3.81 -18.12
N CYS A 5 36.21 -3.55 -19.39
CA CYS A 5 36.60 -4.51 -20.38
C CYS A 5 38.08 -4.88 -20.22
N ARG A 6 38.41 -6.12 -19.83
CA ARG A 6 39.81 -6.62 -19.85
C ARG A 6 40.20 -6.97 -21.28
N VAL A 7 41.03 -6.16 -21.90
CA VAL A 7 41.66 -6.47 -23.19
C VAL A 7 43.05 -7.07 -22.93
N ARG A 8 43.29 -8.31 -23.37
CA ARG A 8 44.65 -8.89 -23.48
C ARG A 8 45.39 -8.18 -24.61
N ARG A 9 46.52 -7.56 -24.30
CA ARG A 9 47.41 -6.98 -25.32
C ARG A 9 48.15 -8.09 -26.08
N LEU A 10 48.00 -8.09 -27.40
CA LEU A 10 48.95 -8.70 -28.33
C LEU A 10 49.74 -7.55 -29.01
N PRO A 11 51.05 -7.69 -29.22
CA PRO A 11 51.87 -6.60 -29.78
C PRO A 11 51.70 -6.57 -31.30
N GLY A 12 51.39 -5.37 -31.85
CA GLY A 12 51.66 -5.07 -33.25
C GLY A 12 50.50 -4.64 -34.15
N LEU A 13 49.35 -4.20 -33.64
CA LEU A 13 48.31 -3.62 -34.51
C LEU A 13 47.68 -2.39 -33.84
N ALA A 14 47.77 -1.24 -34.52
CA ALA A 14 47.10 -0.01 -34.11
C ALA A 14 45.59 -0.17 -34.33
N VAL A 15 44.85 -0.25 -33.23
CA VAL A 15 43.37 -0.28 -33.25
C VAL A 15 42.87 1.17 -33.25
N GLN A 16 42.33 1.62 -34.38
CA GLN A 16 41.54 2.86 -34.42
C GLN A 16 40.21 2.63 -33.68
N CYS A 17 40.05 3.22 -32.52
CA CYS A 17 38.76 3.28 -31.86
C CYS A 17 37.86 4.32 -32.55
N THR A 18 36.90 3.85 -33.33
CA THR A 18 35.77 4.69 -33.73
C THR A 18 34.84 4.85 -32.53
N PRO A 19 34.42 6.08 -32.16
CA PRO A 19 33.47 6.25 -31.10
C PRO A 19 32.12 5.65 -31.53
N VAL A 20 31.69 4.62 -30.80
CA VAL A 20 30.30 4.14 -30.90
C VAL A 20 29.41 5.21 -30.27
N VAL A 21 28.74 5.98 -31.11
CA VAL A 21 27.68 6.88 -30.68
C VAL A 21 26.54 5.98 -30.18
N CYS A 22 26.41 5.83 -28.88
CA CYS A 22 25.19 5.28 -28.28
C CYS A 22 24.04 6.24 -28.58
N LEU A 23 23.27 5.96 -29.63
CA LEU A 23 21.97 6.60 -29.79
C LEU A 23 21.11 6.18 -28.59
N PRO A 24 20.44 7.14 -27.92
CA PRO A 24 19.48 6.77 -26.89
C PRO A 24 18.42 5.88 -27.51
N ILE A 25 18.24 4.68 -26.96
CA ILE A 25 17.11 3.83 -27.28
C ILE A 25 15.87 4.69 -26.99
N PRO A 26 14.95 4.89 -27.95
CA PRO A 26 13.72 5.59 -27.65
C PRO A 26 13.02 4.78 -26.56
N VAL A 27 12.96 5.31 -25.34
CA VAL A 27 12.04 4.84 -24.31
C VAL A 27 10.67 5.05 -24.93
N SER A 28 9.99 3.98 -25.28
CA SER A 28 8.59 4.06 -25.65
C SER A 28 7.89 4.78 -24.50
N ARG A 29 7.34 5.94 -24.76
CA ARG A 29 6.38 6.55 -23.83
C ARG A 29 5.31 5.48 -23.66
N SER A 30 5.26 4.84 -22.48
CA SER A 30 4.08 4.10 -22.08
C SER A 30 2.94 5.09 -22.19
N GLU A 31 2.06 4.90 -23.15
CA GLU A 31 0.87 5.71 -23.30
C GLU A 31 0.13 5.58 -21.96
N VAL A 32 -0.03 6.69 -21.26
CA VAL A 32 -0.88 6.73 -20.07
C VAL A 32 -2.26 6.30 -20.57
N PRO A 33 -2.84 5.21 -20.05
CA PRO A 33 -4.13 4.74 -20.54
C PRO A 33 -5.14 5.87 -20.41
N SER A 34 -5.93 6.09 -21.47
CA SER A 34 -7.00 7.09 -21.45
C SER A 34 -8.09 6.67 -20.46
N ILE A 35 -8.60 7.64 -19.69
CA ILE A 35 -9.70 7.41 -18.75
C ILE A 35 -10.98 7.89 -19.40
N LEU A 36 -11.87 6.96 -19.75
CA LEU A 36 -13.20 7.22 -20.28
C LEU A 36 -14.16 7.47 -19.11
N VAL A 37 -14.87 8.60 -19.14
CA VAL A 37 -15.88 8.96 -18.13
C VAL A 37 -17.27 8.82 -18.75
N LEU A 38 -18.11 7.99 -18.14
CA LEU A 38 -19.49 7.74 -18.58
C LEU A 38 -20.46 7.98 -17.42
N PRO A 39 -21.76 8.27 -17.70
CA PRO A 39 -22.79 8.15 -16.67
C PRO A 39 -22.80 6.75 -16.06
N SER A 40 -22.92 6.66 -14.74
CA SER A 40 -22.96 5.37 -14.06
C SER A 40 -24.28 4.67 -14.35
N PRO A 41 -24.27 3.37 -14.69
CA PRO A 41 -25.50 2.61 -14.89
C PRO A 41 -26.16 2.16 -13.58
N PHE A 42 -25.60 2.48 -12.41
CA PHE A 42 -25.99 1.84 -11.14
C PHE A 42 -26.82 2.73 -10.21
N PHE A 43 -26.67 4.07 -10.28
CA PHE A 43 -27.21 4.98 -9.27
C PHE A 43 -27.95 6.17 -9.91
N THR A 44 -27.89 7.31 -9.29
CA THR A 44 -28.61 8.51 -9.70
C THR A 44 -28.07 9.13 -11.00
N GLU A 45 -28.79 10.08 -11.56
CA GLU A 45 -28.41 10.77 -12.82
C GLU A 45 -27.07 11.51 -12.74
N THR A 46 -26.52 11.72 -11.52
CA THR A 46 -25.27 12.46 -11.30
C THR A 46 -24.03 11.57 -11.18
N ASP A 47 -24.21 10.27 -10.99
CA ASP A 47 -23.10 9.35 -10.78
C ASP A 47 -22.35 9.07 -12.08
N THR A 48 -21.02 8.95 -11.96
CA THR A 48 -20.16 8.63 -13.10
C THR A 48 -19.32 7.39 -12.82
N ILE A 49 -18.99 6.69 -13.93
CA ILE A 49 -18.00 5.60 -13.91
C ILE A 49 -16.81 6.02 -14.76
N ARG A 50 -15.59 5.73 -14.27
CA ARG A 50 -14.33 5.96 -14.98
C ARG A 50 -13.69 4.62 -15.32
N LEU A 51 -13.36 4.44 -16.57
CA LEU A 51 -12.90 3.20 -17.17
C LEU A 51 -11.58 3.43 -17.90
N LEU A 52 -10.68 2.46 -17.88
CA LEU A 52 -9.42 2.52 -18.63
C LEU A 52 -9.64 2.04 -20.06
N GLU A 53 -10.41 2.85 -20.82
CA GLU A 53 -10.77 2.57 -22.20
C GLU A 53 -10.56 3.81 -23.09
N PRO A 54 -10.26 3.60 -24.37
CA PRO A 54 -10.18 4.70 -25.33
C PRO A 54 -11.57 5.32 -25.58
N GLU A 55 -11.60 6.59 -25.96
CA GLU A 55 -12.84 7.35 -26.18
C GLU A 55 -13.70 6.78 -27.33
N ASP A 56 -13.09 6.09 -28.30
CA ASP A 56 -13.73 5.49 -29.46
C ASP A 56 -14.21 4.05 -29.25
N CYS A 57 -14.14 3.51 -28.03
CA CYS A 57 -14.60 2.16 -27.71
C CYS A 57 -16.13 2.02 -27.78
N ASP A 58 -16.62 0.78 -27.93
CA ASP A 58 -18.06 0.48 -27.79
C ASP A 58 -18.47 0.61 -26.31
N THR A 59 -18.93 1.78 -25.92
CA THR A 59 -19.32 2.11 -24.54
C THR A 59 -20.42 1.20 -24.00
N GLN A 60 -21.36 0.76 -24.84
CA GLN A 60 -22.44 -0.14 -24.43
C GLN A 60 -21.90 -1.54 -24.15
N TRP A 61 -20.95 -2.01 -24.94
CA TRP A 61 -20.31 -3.30 -24.72
C TRP A 61 -19.50 -3.27 -23.41
N VAL A 62 -18.68 -2.23 -23.20
CA VAL A 62 -17.88 -2.05 -21.98
C VAL A 62 -18.75 -2.02 -20.72
N LEU A 63 -19.83 -1.23 -20.73
CA LEU A 63 -20.77 -1.19 -19.61
C LEU A 63 -21.42 -2.56 -19.33
N ARG A 64 -21.75 -3.34 -20.37
CA ARG A 64 -22.23 -4.73 -20.20
C ARG A 64 -21.17 -5.61 -19.55
N GLN A 65 -19.88 -5.46 -19.88
CA GLN A 65 -18.79 -6.21 -19.20
C GLN A 65 -18.71 -5.86 -17.71
N VAL A 66 -18.80 -4.57 -17.36
CA VAL A 66 -18.82 -4.12 -15.96
C VAL A 66 -20.03 -4.73 -15.22
N LEU A 67 -21.22 -4.61 -15.79
CA LEU A 67 -22.48 -5.12 -15.20
C LEU A 67 -22.49 -6.64 -15.00
N SER A 68 -21.89 -7.38 -15.93
CA SER A 68 -21.79 -8.84 -15.85
C SER A 68 -20.65 -9.35 -14.97
N GLY A 69 -19.76 -8.45 -14.48
CA GLY A 69 -18.55 -8.83 -13.75
C GLY A 69 -17.43 -9.38 -14.64
N ALA A 70 -17.55 -9.27 -15.95
CA ALA A 70 -16.55 -9.73 -16.92
C ALA A 70 -15.49 -8.68 -17.26
N TYR A 71 -15.64 -7.44 -16.78
CA TYR A 71 -14.63 -6.40 -16.92
C TYR A 71 -13.43 -6.70 -16.04
N ASP A 72 -12.27 -6.86 -16.64
CA ASP A 72 -11.05 -7.37 -15.99
C ASP A 72 -10.06 -6.28 -15.54
N LYS A 73 -10.38 -5.00 -15.79
CA LYS A 73 -9.58 -3.86 -15.35
C LYS A 73 -10.20 -3.22 -14.11
N PRO A 74 -9.41 -2.51 -13.27
CA PRO A 74 -9.97 -1.66 -12.24
C PRO A 74 -10.81 -0.54 -12.84
N PHE A 75 -11.81 -0.10 -12.10
CA PHE A 75 -12.67 1.02 -12.48
C PHE A 75 -13.05 1.86 -11.27
N VAL A 76 -13.48 3.08 -11.52
CA VAL A 76 -13.81 4.05 -10.47
C VAL A 76 -15.26 4.48 -10.60
N ILE A 77 -15.98 4.48 -9.48
CA ILE A 77 -17.33 5.05 -9.38
C ILE A 77 -17.25 6.32 -8.53
N ASP A 78 -17.95 7.37 -9.00
CA ASP A 78 -18.05 8.66 -8.32
C ASP A 78 -19.52 9.01 -8.18
N ASP A 79 -19.99 9.14 -6.92
CA ASP A 79 -21.39 9.47 -6.59
C ASP A 79 -21.61 10.96 -6.27
N GLY A 80 -20.61 11.81 -6.58
CA GLY A 80 -20.63 13.24 -6.29
C GLY A 80 -20.23 13.61 -4.86
N THR A 81 -20.10 12.64 -3.96
CA THR A 81 -19.63 12.82 -2.57
C THR A 81 -18.42 11.98 -2.26
N THR A 82 -18.38 10.76 -2.78
CA THR A 82 -17.30 9.79 -2.63
C THR A 82 -16.85 9.26 -4.00
N ARG A 83 -15.59 8.90 -4.06
CA ARG A 83 -14.99 8.21 -5.19
C ARG A 83 -14.42 6.89 -4.73
N THR A 84 -14.83 5.80 -5.38
CA THR A 84 -14.49 4.44 -4.99
C THR A 84 -13.77 3.69 -6.10
N LEU A 85 -12.73 2.92 -5.74
CA LEU A 85 -12.00 2.02 -6.63
C LEU A 85 -12.57 0.62 -6.51
N HIS A 86 -12.73 -0.05 -7.64
CA HIS A 86 -13.31 -1.38 -7.76
C HIS A 86 -12.49 -2.28 -8.69
N PHE A 87 -12.37 -3.57 -8.32
CA PHE A 87 -11.98 -4.66 -9.24
C PHE A 87 -13.19 -5.50 -9.65
N SER A 88 -14.27 -5.40 -8.89
CA SER A 88 -15.58 -5.98 -9.16
C SER A 88 -16.65 -5.10 -8.50
N LEU A 89 -17.91 -5.27 -8.89
CA LEU A 89 -19.03 -4.52 -8.29
C LEU A 89 -19.30 -4.88 -6.83
N SER A 90 -18.88 -6.08 -6.40
CA SER A 90 -19.18 -6.60 -5.05
C SER A 90 -18.23 -6.09 -3.97
N LEU A 91 -17.06 -5.56 -4.33
CA LEU A 91 -16.03 -5.17 -3.36
C LEU A 91 -15.46 -3.78 -3.67
N ILE A 92 -15.52 -2.90 -2.68
CA ILE A 92 -14.85 -1.60 -2.69
C ILE A 92 -13.41 -1.83 -2.23
N GLN A 93 -12.44 -1.52 -3.10
CA GLN A 93 -11.02 -1.62 -2.80
C GLN A 93 -10.49 -0.37 -2.09
N SER A 94 -11.05 0.79 -2.41
CA SER A 94 -10.69 2.06 -1.78
C SER A 94 -11.83 3.04 -1.89
N SER A 95 -11.93 3.94 -0.91
CA SER A 95 -12.93 5.01 -0.89
C SER A 95 -12.26 6.33 -0.51
N MET A 96 -12.63 7.41 -1.20
CA MET A 96 -12.14 8.75 -0.97
C MET A 96 -13.32 9.72 -0.88
N SER A 97 -13.38 10.54 0.17
CA SER A 97 -14.29 11.69 0.24
C SER A 97 -13.84 12.77 -0.72
N LEU A 98 -14.74 13.29 -1.57
CA LEU A 98 -14.43 14.41 -2.43
C LEU A 98 -14.29 15.73 -1.65
N LYS A 99 -14.88 15.82 -0.46
CA LYS A 99 -14.78 16.98 0.43
C LYS A 99 -13.43 17.05 1.14
N ASP A 100 -12.88 15.91 1.55
CA ASP A 100 -11.54 15.79 2.15
C ASP A 100 -10.82 14.55 1.60
N PRO A 101 -10.13 14.69 0.46
CA PRO A 101 -9.47 13.56 -0.22
C PRO A 101 -8.39 12.85 0.60
N PHE A 102 -7.93 13.44 1.68
CA PHE A 102 -6.91 12.88 2.57
C PHE A 102 -7.50 12.25 3.84
N ALA A 103 -8.81 12.31 4.05
CA ALA A 103 -9.49 11.60 5.13
C ALA A 103 -9.49 10.09 4.87
N LEU A 104 -9.58 9.32 5.95
CA LEU A 104 -9.70 7.86 5.88
C LEU A 104 -11.18 7.48 6.04
N GLU A 105 -11.81 7.05 4.95
CA GLU A 105 -13.23 6.71 4.91
C GLU A 105 -13.51 5.29 5.47
N LEU A 106 -12.63 4.33 5.21
CA LEU A 106 -12.81 2.94 5.61
C LEU A 106 -12.22 2.66 6.99
N ASP A 107 -12.96 1.95 7.85
CA ASP A 107 -12.57 1.67 9.25
C ASP A 107 -11.21 0.97 9.36
N TYR A 108 -10.89 0.06 8.43
CA TYR A 108 -9.63 -0.66 8.45
C TYR A 108 -8.44 0.29 8.20
N THR A 109 -8.58 1.25 7.30
CA THR A 109 -7.52 2.23 7.02
C THR A 109 -7.23 3.11 8.23
N GLN A 110 -8.29 3.50 8.97
CA GLN A 110 -8.15 4.23 10.23
C GLN A 110 -7.43 3.38 11.29
N ALA A 111 -7.79 2.08 11.41
CA ALA A 111 -7.17 1.16 12.36
C ALA A 111 -5.68 0.90 12.03
N MET A 112 -5.31 0.84 10.76
CA MET A 112 -3.91 0.70 10.33
C MET A 112 -3.03 1.86 10.80
N MET A 113 -3.58 3.06 11.03
CA MET A 113 -2.84 4.19 11.59
C MET A 113 -2.44 3.99 13.06
N SER A 114 -2.88 2.92 13.73
CA SER A 114 -2.53 2.61 15.13
C SER A 114 -1.04 2.41 15.37
N PHE A 115 -0.21 2.24 14.34
CA PHE A 115 1.26 2.24 14.50
C PHE A 115 1.76 3.53 15.15
N GLN A 116 1.11 4.68 14.92
CA GLN A 116 1.49 5.97 15.49
C GLN A 116 1.39 6.00 17.03
N LEU A 117 0.64 5.09 17.64
CA LEU A 117 0.60 4.92 19.10
C LEU A 117 1.96 4.49 19.67
N PHE A 118 2.76 3.77 18.87
CA PHE A 118 4.03 3.18 19.27
C PHE A 118 5.22 3.89 18.62
N LEU A 119 5.04 4.41 17.40
CA LEU A 119 6.08 5.06 16.61
C LEU A 119 5.55 6.38 16.01
N GLN A 120 5.77 7.49 16.73
CA GLN A 120 5.19 8.79 16.39
C GLN A 120 5.95 9.57 15.31
N ARG A 121 7.23 9.27 15.10
CA ARG A 121 8.11 9.97 14.17
C ARG A 121 8.92 9.01 13.31
N PRO A 122 8.27 8.18 12.51
CA PRO A 122 8.99 7.35 11.54
C PRO A 122 9.70 8.26 10.53
N GLN A 123 10.84 7.81 10.03
CA GLN A 123 11.59 8.50 8.97
C GLN A 123 11.23 7.94 7.59
N HIS A 124 10.91 6.65 7.52
CA HIS A 124 10.52 5.99 6.28
C HIS A 124 9.31 5.07 6.50
N ILE A 125 8.27 5.29 5.70
CA ILE A 125 7.08 4.45 5.61
C ILE A 125 7.06 3.82 4.22
N LEU A 126 7.06 2.50 4.17
CA LEU A 126 6.83 1.70 2.96
C LEU A 126 5.40 1.18 2.98
N THR A 127 4.66 1.38 1.89
CA THR A 127 3.32 0.82 1.71
C THR A 127 3.32 -0.14 0.53
N LEU A 128 2.87 -1.36 0.74
CA LEU A 128 2.65 -2.37 -0.28
C LEU A 128 1.16 -2.34 -0.66
N GLY A 129 0.90 -1.96 -1.91
CA GLY A 129 -0.41 -1.61 -2.43
C GLY A 129 -0.68 -0.11 -2.38
N LEU A 130 -1.25 0.43 -3.47
CA LEU A 130 -1.68 1.83 -3.59
C LEU A 130 -3.18 1.98 -3.36
N GLY A 131 -3.99 1.21 -4.09
CA GLY A 131 -5.42 1.43 -4.17
C GLY A 131 -5.74 2.89 -4.56
N GLY A 132 -6.64 3.56 -3.85
CA GLY A 132 -6.88 5.00 -3.97
C GLY A 132 -5.90 5.87 -3.18
N GLY A 133 -4.80 5.31 -2.69
CA GLY A 133 -3.76 6.03 -1.97
C GLY A 133 -4.14 6.52 -0.57
N SER A 134 -5.23 6.06 0.02
CA SER A 134 -5.77 6.57 1.29
C SER A 134 -4.73 6.56 2.42
N LEU A 135 -4.05 5.43 2.66
CA LEU A 135 -3.03 5.29 3.69
C LEU A 135 -1.84 6.22 3.44
N ALA A 136 -1.34 6.24 2.21
CA ALA A 136 -0.18 7.03 1.83
C ALA A 136 -0.46 8.54 1.90
N LYS A 137 -1.63 9.00 1.43
CA LYS A 137 -2.08 10.39 1.51
C LYS A 137 -2.22 10.86 2.96
N PHE A 138 -2.85 10.04 3.80
CA PHE A 138 -2.99 10.35 5.22
C PHE A 138 -1.62 10.49 5.90
N CYS A 139 -0.70 9.55 5.65
CA CYS A 139 0.66 9.63 6.18
C CYS A 139 1.40 10.86 5.66
N TYR A 140 1.26 11.20 4.37
CA TYR A 140 1.89 12.38 3.78
C TYR A 140 1.45 13.69 4.46
N ARG A 141 0.15 13.80 4.81
CA ARG A 141 -0.43 14.95 5.52
C ARG A 141 -0.04 14.99 7.00
N HIS A 142 -0.12 13.85 7.70
CA HIS A 142 -0.10 13.82 9.16
C HIS A 142 1.22 13.33 9.78
N VAL A 143 2.12 12.70 8.98
CA VAL A 143 3.43 12.20 9.40
C VAL A 143 4.53 12.94 8.66
N GLY A 144 4.65 14.23 8.93
CA GLY A 144 5.54 15.14 8.17
C GLY A 144 7.04 14.81 8.26
N SER A 145 7.47 13.98 9.22
CA SER A 145 8.86 13.51 9.32
C SER A 145 9.20 12.39 8.34
N ALA A 146 8.19 11.68 7.81
CA ALA A 146 8.42 10.48 7.03
C ALA A 146 8.56 10.76 5.53
N ARG A 147 9.51 10.06 4.91
CA ARG A 147 9.47 9.74 3.50
C ARG A 147 8.50 8.56 3.30
N ILE A 148 7.67 8.63 2.26
CA ILE A 148 6.66 7.64 1.95
C ILE A 148 6.98 7.03 0.59
N THR A 149 7.14 5.72 0.57
CA THR A 149 7.32 4.93 -0.64
C THR A 149 6.12 4.00 -0.77
N VAL A 150 5.45 4.04 -1.90
CA VAL A 150 4.35 3.13 -2.24
C VAL A 150 4.82 2.22 -3.36
N VAL A 151 4.62 0.91 -3.21
CA VAL A 151 4.88 -0.07 -4.27
C VAL A 151 3.56 -0.69 -4.69
N GLU A 152 3.22 -0.54 -5.97
CA GLU A 152 1.97 -1.04 -6.56
C GLU A 152 2.30 -1.93 -7.76
N ILE A 153 1.74 -3.12 -7.77
CA ILE A 153 2.01 -4.11 -8.83
C ILE A 153 1.20 -3.84 -10.09
N ASP A 154 0.01 -3.24 -9.97
CA ASP A 154 -0.88 -3.02 -11.09
C ASP A 154 -0.75 -1.58 -11.65
N PRO A 155 -0.12 -1.39 -12.82
CA PRO A 155 0.01 -0.08 -13.45
C PRO A 155 -1.35 0.57 -13.76
N ARG A 156 -2.43 -0.23 -13.86
CA ARG A 156 -3.78 0.26 -14.09
C ARG A 156 -4.35 0.94 -12.84
N VAL A 157 -3.97 0.49 -11.63
CA VAL A 157 -4.28 1.19 -10.38
C VAL A 157 -3.51 2.51 -10.31
N ILE A 158 -2.23 2.50 -10.69
CA ILE A 158 -1.39 3.71 -10.72
C ILE A 158 -1.96 4.74 -11.72
N ALA A 159 -2.57 4.31 -12.82
CA ALA A 159 -3.18 5.19 -13.81
C ALA A 159 -4.31 6.06 -13.21
N PHE A 160 -4.98 5.59 -12.16
CA PHE A 160 -6.03 6.34 -11.46
C PHE A 160 -5.50 7.27 -10.36
N ARG A 161 -4.17 7.41 -10.16
CA ARG A 161 -3.63 8.20 -9.05
C ARG A 161 -4.13 9.65 -9.01
N ASP A 162 -4.27 10.30 -10.18
CA ASP A 162 -4.76 11.69 -10.26
C ASP A 162 -6.25 11.76 -9.94
N GLU A 163 -7.03 10.72 -10.24
CA GLU A 163 -8.45 10.61 -9.88
C GLU A 163 -8.66 10.54 -8.36
N PHE A 164 -7.70 10.01 -7.63
CA PHE A 164 -7.74 9.91 -6.18
C PHE A 164 -6.91 10.97 -5.46
N ASP A 165 -6.53 12.06 -6.12
CA ASP A 165 -5.69 13.12 -5.54
C ASP A 165 -4.43 12.58 -4.84
N VAL A 166 -3.84 11.49 -5.38
CA VAL A 166 -2.58 10.96 -4.87
C VAL A 166 -1.46 11.96 -5.20
N PRO A 167 -0.66 12.40 -4.23
CA PRO A 167 0.40 13.37 -4.48
C PRO A 167 1.33 12.93 -5.60
N ARG A 168 1.81 13.90 -6.39
CA ARG A 168 2.88 13.64 -7.36
C ARG A 168 4.17 13.32 -6.62
N ASP A 169 5.05 12.60 -7.30
CA ASP A 169 6.36 12.25 -6.74
C ASP A 169 7.15 13.50 -6.38
N ASP A 170 7.68 13.53 -5.16
CA ASP A 170 8.52 14.59 -4.64
C ASP A 170 9.66 14.03 -3.75
N ALA A 171 10.31 14.88 -2.95
CA ALA A 171 11.39 14.46 -2.05
C ALA A 171 10.91 13.51 -0.93
N ARG A 172 9.62 13.52 -0.57
CA ARG A 172 9.03 12.74 0.51
C ARG A 172 8.03 11.69 0.06
N PHE A 173 7.56 11.73 -1.17
CA PHE A 173 6.50 10.85 -1.66
C PHE A 173 6.88 10.23 -3.01
N ARG A 174 6.77 8.91 -3.12
CA ARG A 174 7.04 8.20 -4.37
C ARG A 174 6.07 7.04 -4.54
N VAL A 175 5.56 6.86 -5.76
CA VAL A 175 4.85 5.68 -6.21
C VAL A 175 5.72 4.93 -7.21
N ILE A 176 5.92 3.63 -6.97
CA ILE A 176 6.80 2.78 -7.77
C ILE A 176 5.97 1.60 -8.26
N GLU A 177 6.00 1.36 -9.57
CA GLU A 177 5.45 0.14 -10.16
C GLU A 177 6.39 -1.03 -9.84
N GLY A 178 5.85 -2.10 -9.25
CA GLY A 178 6.62 -3.30 -8.95
C GLY A 178 5.93 -4.27 -8.01
N ASP A 179 6.49 -5.46 -7.88
CA ASP A 179 6.07 -6.44 -6.89
C ASP A 179 6.57 -6.05 -5.48
N GLY A 180 5.65 -5.96 -4.53
CA GLY A 180 5.94 -5.60 -3.14
C GLY A 180 6.85 -6.61 -2.44
N ALA A 181 6.72 -7.91 -2.75
CA ALA A 181 7.58 -8.96 -2.19
C ALA A 181 9.02 -8.80 -2.67
N ASP A 182 9.22 -8.59 -3.96
CA ASP A 182 10.54 -8.32 -4.54
C ASP A 182 11.18 -7.08 -3.92
N TRP A 183 10.37 -6.06 -3.69
CA TRP A 183 10.82 -4.81 -3.08
C TRP A 183 11.29 -5.01 -1.64
N VAL A 184 10.54 -5.74 -0.84
CA VAL A 184 10.87 -6.06 0.55
C VAL A 184 12.16 -6.87 0.62
N ILE A 185 12.35 -7.88 -0.22
CA ILE A 185 13.57 -8.69 -0.27
C ILE A 185 14.79 -7.80 -0.55
N LYS A 186 14.69 -6.92 -1.56
CA LYS A 186 15.77 -5.99 -1.93
C LYS A 186 16.04 -4.93 -0.84
N SER A 187 14.99 -4.48 -0.14
CA SER A 187 15.12 -3.45 0.90
C SER A 187 15.86 -3.93 2.16
N GLY A 188 15.94 -5.25 2.37
CA GLY A 188 16.72 -5.84 3.45
C GLY A 188 18.22 -5.50 3.41
N GLU A 189 18.75 -5.18 2.22
CA GLU A 189 20.14 -4.81 1.98
C GLU A 189 20.41 -3.30 2.08
N TRP A 190 19.39 -2.48 2.31
CA TRP A 190 19.52 -1.02 2.31
C TRP A 190 19.94 -0.47 3.67
N ASP A 191 20.79 0.58 3.66
CA ASP A 191 21.16 1.34 4.86
C ASP A 191 19.95 2.08 5.46
N ASP A 192 18.99 2.47 4.61
CA ASP A 192 17.82 3.26 4.97
C ASP A 192 16.55 2.38 5.01
N LYS A 193 16.51 1.52 6.03
CA LYS A 193 15.39 0.60 6.25
C LYS A 193 14.11 1.31 6.67
N PRO A 194 12.94 0.87 6.21
CA PRO A 194 11.67 1.44 6.62
C PRO A 194 11.42 1.22 8.13
N ASP A 195 10.92 2.26 8.80
CA ASP A 195 10.44 2.19 10.17
C ASP A 195 9.04 1.57 10.24
N VAL A 196 8.26 1.73 9.18
CA VAL A 196 6.91 1.18 9.06
C VAL A 196 6.77 0.51 7.71
N ILE A 197 6.30 -0.74 7.69
CA ILE A 197 5.84 -1.41 6.46
C ILE A 197 4.34 -1.65 6.61
N MET A 198 3.55 -1.00 5.78
CA MET A 198 2.11 -1.21 5.70
C MET A 198 1.78 -2.16 4.55
N MET A 199 1.04 -3.21 4.86
CA MET A 199 0.61 -4.23 3.91
C MET A 199 -0.91 -4.12 3.71
N ASP A 200 -1.31 -3.62 2.57
CA ASP A 200 -2.70 -3.52 2.11
C ASP A 200 -2.77 -3.97 0.64
N ALA A 201 -2.22 -5.17 0.39
CA ALA A 201 -2.04 -5.74 -0.95
C ALA A 201 -3.07 -6.85 -1.18
N PHE A 202 -4.27 -6.45 -1.58
CA PHE A 202 -5.36 -7.35 -1.96
C PHE A 202 -5.61 -7.29 -3.45
N ASP A 203 -5.79 -8.46 -4.04
CA ASP A 203 -6.34 -8.60 -5.39
C ASP A 203 -7.81 -9.07 -5.33
N ARG A 204 -8.40 -9.39 -6.49
CA ARG A 204 -9.77 -9.92 -6.57
C ARG A 204 -9.99 -11.29 -5.89
N HIS A 205 -8.93 -11.96 -5.47
CA HIS A 205 -8.94 -13.29 -4.89
C HIS A 205 -8.55 -13.31 -3.39
N GLY A 206 -8.19 -12.15 -2.82
CA GLY A 206 -7.74 -12.02 -1.44
C GLY A 206 -6.31 -11.48 -1.33
N LEU A 207 -5.58 -11.90 -0.31
CA LEU A 207 -4.18 -11.51 -0.16
C LEU A 207 -3.35 -12.10 -1.32
N SER A 208 -2.59 -11.24 -2.02
CA SER A 208 -1.76 -11.66 -3.15
C SER A 208 -0.82 -12.81 -2.75
N GLY A 209 -0.76 -13.87 -3.55
CA GLY A 209 0.03 -15.07 -3.25
C GLY A 209 1.52 -14.83 -3.02
N SER A 210 2.08 -13.75 -3.59
CA SER A 210 3.48 -13.36 -3.39
C SER A 210 3.77 -12.84 -1.97
N VAL A 211 2.75 -12.35 -1.25
CA VAL A 211 2.87 -11.75 0.09
C VAL A 211 2.24 -12.61 1.20
N SER A 212 2.06 -13.92 0.98
CA SER A 212 1.30 -14.82 1.86
C SER A 212 2.10 -16.03 2.36
N SER A 213 3.39 -15.88 2.68
CA SER A 213 4.23 -16.97 3.17
C SER A 213 5.07 -16.58 4.38
N THR A 214 5.47 -17.56 5.21
CA THR A 214 6.43 -17.35 6.31
C THR A 214 7.74 -16.73 5.82
N ALA A 215 8.23 -17.16 4.64
CA ALA A 215 9.44 -16.60 4.03
C ALA A 215 9.27 -15.12 3.67
N PHE A 216 8.10 -14.73 3.19
CA PHE A 216 7.79 -13.33 2.94
C PHE A 216 7.77 -12.51 4.24
N TYR A 217 7.09 -12.99 5.29
CA TYR A 217 7.07 -12.31 6.59
C TYR A 217 8.46 -12.21 7.22
N GLN A 218 9.33 -13.22 7.00
CA GLN A 218 10.74 -13.14 7.41
C GLN A 218 11.47 -12.01 6.65
N SER A 219 11.23 -11.88 5.34
CA SER A 219 11.80 -10.79 4.55
C SER A 219 11.32 -9.42 5.03
N VAL A 220 10.04 -9.29 5.42
CA VAL A 220 9.50 -8.06 6.04
C VAL A 220 10.19 -7.76 7.36
N TYR A 221 10.39 -8.76 8.21
CA TYR A 221 11.11 -8.61 9.47
C TYR A 221 12.53 -8.10 9.24
N ASP A 222 13.26 -8.68 8.28
CA ASP A 222 14.64 -8.31 7.96
C ASP A 222 14.75 -6.93 7.33
N ALA A 223 13.75 -6.53 6.55
CA ALA A 223 13.66 -5.23 5.90
C ALA A 223 13.40 -4.09 6.89
N LEU A 224 12.67 -4.33 7.98
CA LEU A 224 12.34 -3.28 8.96
C LEU A 224 13.57 -2.71 9.67
N ALA A 225 13.54 -1.44 10.04
CA ALA A 225 14.48 -0.84 10.99
C ALA A 225 14.36 -1.50 12.37
N GLY A 226 15.40 -1.42 13.21
CA GLY A 226 15.46 -2.15 14.48
C GLY A 226 14.34 -1.85 15.48
N ARG A 227 13.65 -0.71 15.36
CA ARG A 227 12.44 -0.36 16.12
C ARG A 227 11.19 -0.35 15.26
N GLY A 228 11.27 -0.92 14.07
CA GLY A 228 10.21 -0.87 13.08
C GLY A 228 8.99 -1.71 13.45
N VAL A 229 7.91 -1.41 12.77
CA VAL A 229 6.61 -2.09 12.89
C VAL A 229 6.03 -2.42 11.52
N MET A 230 5.62 -3.67 11.34
CA MET A 230 4.75 -4.08 10.25
C MET A 230 3.29 -3.84 10.65
N VAL A 231 2.49 -3.31 9.74
CA VAL A 231 1.05 -3.17 9.88
C VAL A 231 0.39 -3.87 8.71
N ALA A 232 -0.31 -4.96 8.97
CA ALA A 232 -0.99 -5.73 7.93
C ALA A 232 -2.51 -5.64 8.09
N ASN A 233 -3.20 -5.42 6.98
CA ASN A 233 -4.61 -5.68 6.86
C ASN A 233 -4.79 -7.14 6.42
N LEU A 234 -5.41 -7.98 7.26
CA LEU A 234 -5.78 -9.34 6.93
C LEU A 234 -7.29 -9.37 6.69
N ALA A 235 -7.69 -9.52 5.44
CA ALA A 235 -9.08 -9.68 5.03
C ALA A 235 -9.29 -11.11 4.46
N GLY A 236 -10.53 -11.48 4.16
CA GLY A 236 -10.86 -12.79 3.63
C GLY A 236 -11.44 -13.73 4.69
N GLU A 237 -11.38 -15.04 4.43
CA GLU A 237 -11.95 -16.05 5.32
C GLU A 237 -11.24 -16.10 6.68
N LYS A 238 -11.99 -16.50 7.71
CA LYS A 238 -11.47 -16.49 9.09
C LYS A 238 -10.27 -17.41 9.27
N ASP A 239 -10.29 -18.56 8.63
CA ASP A 239 -9.24 -19.57 8.77
C ASP A 239 -7.95 -19.10 8.09
N ASP A 240 -8.04 -18.47 6.91
CA ASP A 240 -6.90 -17.87 6.22
C ASP A 240 -6.25 -16.76 7.06
N ARG A 241 -7.07 -15.87 7.65
CA ARG A 241 -6.57 -14.82 8.54
C ARG A 241 -5.85 -15.38 9.78
N ALA A 242 -6.38 -16.48 10.35
CA ALA A 242 -5.76 -17.13 11.50
C ALA A 242 -4.41 -17.77 11.14
N GLU A 243 -4.29 -18.37 9.94
CA GLU A 243 -3.03 -18.92 9.43
C GLU A 243 -1.98 -17.81 9.24
N HIS A 244 -2.35 -16.70 8.60
CA HIS A 244 -1.47 -15.55 8.45
C HIS A 244 -1.03 -14.96 9.79
N LEU A 245 -1.95 -14.82 10.74
CA LEU A 245 -1.63 -14.33 12.07
C LEU A 245 -0.65 -15.26 12.79
N ALA A 246 -0.77 -16.57 12.62
CA ALA A 246 0.16 -17.56 13.20
C ALA A 246 1.57 -17.43 12.59
N MET A 247 1.69 -17.35 11.25
CA MET A 247 2.97 -17.13 10.58
C MET A 247 3.64 -15.82 11.01
N ILE A 248 2.87 -14.73 11.11
CA ILE A 248 3.37 -13.43 11.59
C ILE A 248 3.84 -13.54 13.05
N SER A 249 3.07 -14.20 13.92
CA SER A 249 3.42 -14.38 15.33
C SER A 249 4.73 -15.16 15.50
N GLU A 250 4.91 -16.22 14.74
CA GLU A 250 6.15 -17.01 14.73
C GLU A 250 7.37 -16.16 14.34
N VAL A 251 7.29 -15.46 13.19
CA VAL A 251 8.39 -14.65 12.65
C VAL A 251 8.75 -13.49 13.57
N PHE A 252 7.76 -12.85 14.18
CA PHE A 252 7.98 -11.71 15.08
C PHE A 252 8.11 -12.08 16.55
N ASP A 253 8.30 -13.39 16.87
CA ASP A 253 8.51 -13.88 18.23
C ASP A 253 7.44 -13.37 19.21
N GLU A 254 6.16 -13.58 18.84
CA GLU A 254 4.94 -13.19 19.58
C GLU A 254 4.81 -11.68 19.89
N ARG A 255 5.68 -10.83 19.34
CA ARG A 255 5.58 -9.35 19.48
C ARG A 255 4.53 -8.75 18.54
N VAL A 256 3.31 -9.22 18.69
CA VAL A 256 2.19 -8.91 17.80
C VAL A 256 1.00 -8.42 18.62
N LEU A 257 0.32 -7.42 18.09
CA LEU A 257 -0.98 -6.92 18.58
C LEU A 257 -1.98 -6.94 17.41
N SER A 258 -3.26 -7.12 17.70
CA SER A 258 -4.30 -7.14 16.65
C SER A 258 -5.54 -6.35 17.02
N ILE A 259 -6.24 -5.85 16.01
CA ILE A 259 -7.54 -5.19 16.10
C ILE A 259 -8.49 -5.92 15.16
N MET A 260 -9.41 -6.69 15.71
CA MET A 260 -10.51 -7.27 14.94
C MET A 260 -11.56 -6.20 14.68
N LEU A 261 -11.96 -6.04 13.43
CA LEU A 261 -13.00 -5.11 13.00
C LEU A 261 -14.31 -5.85 12.71
N SER A 262 -15.42 -5.11 12.72
CA SER A 262 -16.75 -5.67 12.50
C SER A 262 -17.03 -6.04 11.05
N ASP A 263 -16.27 -5.50 10.11
CA ASP A 263 -16.31 -5.78 8.67
C ASP A 263 -15.54 -7.06 8.26
N GLY A 264 -14.92 -7.74 9.24
CA GLY A 264 -14.17 -8.97 9.02
C GLY A 264 -12.68 -8.77 8.77
N ASN A 265 -12.17 -7.54 8.81
CA ASN A 265 -10.74 -7.28 8.72
C ASN A 265 -10.04 -7.46 10.08
N ASP A 266 -8.85 -8.03 10.08
CA ASP A 266 -7.94 -8.09 11.24
C ASP A 266 -6.70 -7.24 10.96
N ILE A 267 -6.55 -6.14 11.71
CA ILE A 267 -5.36 -5.29 11.59
C ILE A 267 -4.31 -5.77 12.57
N VAL A 268 -3.18 -6.21 12.03
CA VAL A 268 -2.07 -6.80 12.77
C VAL A 268 -0.90 -5.82 12.82
N LEU A 269 -0.40 -5.54 14.03
CA LEU A 269 0.83 -4.77 14.26
C LEU A 269 1.89 -5.74 14.79
N ALA A 270 2.98 -5.93 14.08
CA ALA A 270 4.08 -6.80 14.46
C ALA A 270 5.39 -6.02 14.61
N PHE A 271 6.07 -6.16 15.75
CA PHE A 271 7.17 -5.30 16.16
C PHE A 271 8.52 -6.01 16.06
N ARG A 272 9.45 -5.43 15.31
CA ARG A 272 10.81 -5.95 15.20
C ARG A 272 11.60 -5.82 16.50
N ASN A 273 11.33 -4.77 17.30
CA ASN A 273 12.08 -4.49 18.52
C ASN A 273 11.98 -5.65 19.53
N PRO A 274 13.10 -6.34 19.86
CA PRO A 274 13.07 -7.46 20.81
C PRO A 274 12.69 -7.04 22.24
N SER A 275 12.84 -5.77 22.58
CA SER A 275 12.45 -5.19 23.88
C SER A 275 11.07 -4.56 23.85
N PHE A 276 10.22 -4.94 22.89
CA PHE A 276 8.88 -4.38 22.79
C PHE A 276 8.04 -4.69 24.03
N ASN A 277 7.72 -3.65 24.79
CA ASN A 277 6.88 -3.73 25.98
C ASN A 277 6.02 -2.46 26.09
N PRO A 278 4.76 -2.51 25.63
CA PRO A 278 3.90 -1.34 25.56
C PRO A 278 3.50 -0.81 26.95
N ARG A 279 3.73 0.48 27.16
CA ARG A 279 3.31 1.20 28.37
C ARG A 279 1.93 1.81 28.16
N TRP A 280 0.88 1.06 28.46
CA TRP A 280 -0.50 1.41 28.08
C TRP A 280 -0.97 2.79 28.56
N ARG A 281 -0.50 3.24 29.77
CA ARG A 281 -0.81 4.59 30.25
C ARG A 281 -0.24 5.69 29.36
N GLU A 282 1.02 5.53 28.92
CA GLU A 282 1.68 6.50 28.01
C GLU A 282 1.03 6.47 26.63
N ILE A 283 0.73 5.27 26.14
CA ILE A 283 0.02 5.05 24.86
C ILE A 283 -1.37 5.71 24.89
N GLY A 284 -2.09 5.61 26.01
CA GLY A 284 -3.38 6.29 26.18
C GLY A 284 -3.28 7.83 26.10
N ASN A 285 -2.20 8.41 26.62
CA ASN A 285 -1.95 9.86 26.47
C ASN A 285 -1.60 10.22 25.02
N THR A 286 -0.77 9.42 24.37
CA THR A 286 -0.45 9.54 22.94
C THR A 286 -1.71 9.48 22.07
N ALA A 287 -2.62 8.54 22.37
CA ALA A 287 -3.88 8.40 21.66
C ALA A 287 -4.76 9.67 21.70
N LYS A 288 -4.83 10.31 22.86
CA LYS A 288 -5.58 11.59 23.02
C LYS A 288 -4.96 12.70 22.17
N ALA A 289 -3.63 12.82 22.20
CA ALA A 289 -2.91 13.83 21.42
C ALA A 289 -3.07 13.58 19.90
N LEU A 290 -2.98 12.31 19.47
CA LEU A 290 -3.18 11.92 18.07
C LEU A 290 -4.63 12.22 17.62
N ARG A 291 -5.63 11.92 18.43
CA ARG A 291 -7.04 12.25 18.14
C ARG A 291 -7.23 13.74 17.89
N THR A 292 -6.66 14.59 18.75
CA THR A 292 -6.76 16.05 18.60
C THR A 292 -6.09 16.52 17.29
N ARG A 293 -4.97 15.88 16.89
CA ARG A 293 -4.21 16.27 15.71
C ARG A 293 -4.83 15.80 14.40
N THR A 294 -5.43 14.61 14.38
CA THR A 294 -5.83 13.93 13.14
C THR A 294 -7.32 13.72 12.98
N GLY A 295 -8.09 13.86 14.08
CA GLY A 295 -9.52 13.55 14.12
C GLY A 295 -9.84 12.06 14.33
N LEU A 296 -8.88 11.13 14.17
CA LEU A 296 -9.14 9.69 14.32
C LEU A 296 -9.30 9.27 15.79
N ASP A 297 -10.17 8.31 16.05
CA ASP A 297 -10.46 7.82 17.41
C ASP A 297 -9.42 6.79 17.91
N TYR A 298 -8.15 7.21 18.04
CA TYR A 298 -7.10 6.36 18.58
C TYR A 298 -7.39 5.76 19.97
N PRO A 299 -8.10 6.43 20.92
CA PRO A 299 -8.48 5.82 22.19
C PRO A 299 -9.26 4.50 22.04
N LYS A 300 -10.13 4.37 21.04
CA LYS A 300 -10.87 3.12 20.74
C LYS A 300 -9.90 1.98 20.36
N TYR A 301 -8.84 2.29 19.62
CA TYR A 301 -7.85 1.31 19.19
C TYR A 301 -6.93 0.87 20.34
N VAL A 302 -6.55 1.78 21.25
CA VAL A 302 -5.78 1.43 22.47
C VAL A 302 -6.50 0.35 23.27
N GLN A 303 -7.82 0.52 23.52
CA GLN A 303 -8.61 -0.45 24.27
C GLN A 303 -8.64 -1.84 23.59
N ARG A 304 -8.75 -1.87 22.26
CA ARG A 304 -8.75 -3.14 21.48
C ARG A 304 -7.39 -3.81 21.52
N LEU A 305 -6.30 -3.06 21.31
CA LEU A 305 -4.92 -3.56 21.35
C LEU A 305 -4.51 -4.07 22.73
N GLU A 306 -4.87 -3.37 23.81
CA GLU A 306 -4.61 -3.83 25.17
C GLU A 306 -5.36 -5.15 25.48
N ARG A 307 -6.59 -5.28 25.00
CA ARG A 307 -7.39 -6.50 25.15
C ARG A 307 -6.79 -7.66 24.36
N SER A 308 -6.34 -7.45 23.12
CA SER A 308 -5.73 -8.50 22.28
C SER A 308 -4.48 -9.09 22.92
N ARG A 309 -3.66 -8.27 23.59
CA ARG A 309 -2.49 -8.74 24.34
C ARG A 309 -2.87 -9.63 25.52
N ARG A 310 -3.89 -9.25 26.29
CA ARG A 310 -4.33 -10.02 27.46
C ARG A 310 -4.82 -11.43 27.09
N LEU A 311 -5.51 -11.56 25.97
CA LEU A 311 -6.08 -12.84 25.51
C LEU A 311 -5.01 -13.84 25.04
N ARG A 312 -3.80 -13.41 24.70
CA ARG A 312 -2.69 -14.30 24.32
C ARG A 312 -1.97 -14.93 25.49
N TYR A 313 -2.15 -14.42 26.69
CA TYR A 313 -1.54 -14.94 27.94
C TYR A 313 -2.54 -15.71 28.81
N LEU A 314 -3.75 -15.96 28.32
CA LEU A 314 -4.76 -16.84 28.90
C LEU A 314 -4.90 -18.12 28.09
#